data_a07c96e5120e183da473c6afafad7d07
#
_entry.id   a07c96e5120e183da473c6afafad7d07
#
_cell.length_a   1.000
_cell.length_b   1.000
_cell.length_c   1.000
_cell.angle_alpha   90.00
_cell.angle_beta   90.00
_cell.angle_gamma   90.00
#
_symmetry.space_group_name_H-M   'P 1'
#
loop_
_entity.id
_entity.type
_entity.pdbx_description
1 polymer ?
#
loop_
_entity_poly.entity_id
_entity_poly.type
_entity_poly.pdbx_seq_one_letter_code
_entity_poly.pdbx_strand_id
1 'polypeptide(L)'
;MRCVELNMMSDALLQRLKLKIGQEGHSGWHRITQEMVDRYSELSGDGEGEWIHLDPERAAREAGYGGTIVQGFFQVSHLIRLTGEAMRTLLPFDSNHALNYGFDRLRFVRPMPVGARFRARVRIADVRPKAGDSFLLKEEVWLELEDGTVTLAAEWLFLLGPRALAAD
;
A
#
# COMPACT_ATOMS: atom_id res chain seq x y z
N MET A 1 14.80 -18.56 -27.52
CA MET A 1 14.79 -17.10 -27.63
C MET A 1 14.00 -16.46 -26.47
N ARG A 2 12.71 -16.74 -26.25
CA ARG A 2 11.91 -16.09 -25.19
C ARG A 2 12.47 -16.16 -23.74
N CYS A 3 13.05 -17.29 -23.31
CA CYS A 3 13.59 -17.41 -21.94
C CYS A 3 14.83 -16.54 -21.68
N VAL A 4 15.71 -16.38 -22.65
CA VAL A 4 16.94 -15.56 -22.50
C VAL A 4 16.58 -14.07 -22.45
N GLU A 5 15.64 -13.60 -23.26
CA GLU A 5 15.18 -12.22 -23.27
C GLU A 5 14.45 -11.86 -21.96
N LEU A 6 13.62 -12.78 -21.42
CA LEU A 6 12.95 -12.59 -20.13
C LEU A 6 13.93 -12.52 -18.96
N ASN A 7 14.99 -13.35 -18.95
CA ASN A 7 16.05 -13.30 -17.94
C ASN A 7 16.82 -11.97 -17.98
N MET A 8 17.18 -11.50 -19.17
CA MET A 8 17.89 -10.22 -19.31
C MET A 8 17.03 -9.03 -18.83
N MET A 9 15.73 -9.05 -19.08
CA MET A 9 14.79 -8.01 -18.59
C MET A 9 14.64 -8.07 -17.06
N SER A 10 14.59 -9.28 -16.48
CA SER A 10 14.51 -9.48 -15.03
C SER A 10 15.75 -8.96 -14.33
N ASP A 11 16.94 -9.29 -14.84
CA ASP A 11 18.21 -8.84 -14.29
C ASP A 11 18.39 -7.32 -14.40
N ALA A 12 17.99 -6.72 -15.51
CA ALA A 12 18.04 -5.28 -15.70
C ALA A 12 17.12 -4.55 -14.70
N LEU A 13 15.91 -5.06 -14.46
CA LEU A 13 14.99 -4.51 -13.47
C LEU A 13 15.53 -4.66 -12.05
N LEU A 14 16.08 -5.82 -11.72
CA LEU A 14 16.71 -6.08 -10.43
C LEU A 14 17.85 -5.09 -10.14
N GLN A 15 18.73 -4.85 -11.11
CA GLN A 15 19.83 -3.88 -10.95
C GLN A 15 19.29 -2.45 -10.79
N ARG A 16 18.26 -2.07 -11.56
CA ARG A 16 17.64 -0.75 -11.43
C ARG A 16 17.00 -0.55 -10.06
N LEU A 17 16.31 -1.55 -9.53
CA LEU A 17 15.71 -1.50 -8.19
C LEU A 17 16.78 -1.41 -7.10
N LYS A 18 17.88 -2.18 -7.21
CA LYS A 18 18.99 -2.12 -6.26
C LYS A 18 19.61 -0.72 -6.17
N LEU A 19 19.72 -0.01 -7.29
CA LEU A 19 20.21 1.37 -7.31
C LEU A 19 19.25 2.38 -6.66
N LYS A 20 18.01 1.95 -6.40
CA LYS A 20 16.97 2.79 -5.78
C LYS A 20 16.73 2.47 -4.30
N ILE A 21 17.44 1.50 -3.75
CA ILE A 21 17.35 1.20 -2.30
C ILE A 21 17.65 2.45 -1.49
N GLY A 22 16.78 2.74 -0.52
CA GLY A 22 16.81 3.93 0.32
C GLY A 22 16.14 5.17 -0.26
N GLN A 23 15.77 5.18 -1.55
CA GLN A 23 15.05 6.30 -2.15
C GLN A 23 13.57 6.27 -1.78
N GLU A 24 12.97 7.46 -1.63
CA GLU A 24 11.57 7.64 -1.28
C GLU A 24 10.78 8.26 -2.43
N GLY A 25 9.54 7.78 -2.60
CA GLY A 25 8.55 8.34 -3.51
C GLY A 25 7.25 8.62 -2.78
N HIS A 26 6.40 9.46 -3.37
CA HIS A 26 5.10 9.83 -2.80
C HIS A 26 4.00 9.63 -3.84
N SER A 27 2.82 9.21 -3.36
CA SER A 27 1.60 9.30 -4.16
C SER A 27 1.08 10.73 -4.22
N GLY A 28 0.08 10.97 -5.07
CA GLY A 28 -0.78 12.14 -4.94
C GLY A 28 -1.56 12.13 -3.61
N TRP A 29 -2.22 13.26 -3.31
CA TRP A 29 -3.12 13.38 -2.16
C TRP A 29 -4.49 12.81 -2.48
N HIS A 30 -5.02 12.00 -1.57
CA HIS A 30 -6.31 11.32 -1.68
C HIS A 30 -7.20 11.64 -0.47
N ARG A 31 -8.48 11.24 -0.57
CA ARG A 31 -9.46 11.27 0.53
C ARG A 31 -10.28 10.00 0.51
N ILE A 32 -10.65 9.52 1.69
CA ILE A 32 -11.69 8.51 1.88
C ILE A 32 -12.90 9.25 2.44
N THR A 33 -14.01 9.20 1.72
CA THR A 33 -15.27 9.83 2.12
C THR A 33 -16.08 8.89 3.01
N GLN A 34 -17.09 9.43 3.71
CA GLN A 34 -18.01 8.61 4.49
C GLN A 34 -18.73 7.57 3.62
N GLU A 35 -19.19 7.97 2.43
CA GLU A 35 -19.82 7.04 1.49
C GLU A 35 -18.92 5.84 1.13
N MET A 36 -17.61 6.06 0.99
CA MET A 36 -16.65 4.98 0.72
C MET A 36 -16.51 4.05 1.93
N VAL A 37 -16.50 4.59 3.13
CA VAL A 37 -16.47 3.86 4.41
C VAL A 37 -17.72 2.98 4.55
N ASP A 38 -18.90 3.55 4.28
CA ASP A 38 -20.17 2.84 4.36
C ASP A 38 -20.21 1.65 3.39
N ARG A 39 -19.81 1.87 2.12
CA ARG A 39 -19.72 0.82 1.10
C ARG A 39 -18.70 -0.27 1.45
N TYR A 40 -17.56 0.12 2.02
CA TYR A 40 -16.57 -0.86 2.46
C TYR A 40 -17.14 -1.72 3.59
N SER A 41 -17.86 -1.15 4.54
CA SER A 41 -18.54 -1.91 5.62
C SER A 41 -19.54 -2.92 5.07
N GLU A 42 -20.35 -2.54 4.08
CA GLU A 42 -21.31 -3.43 3.42
C GLU A 42 -20.61 -4.63 2.74
N LEU A 43 -19.48 -4.39 2.09
CA LEU A 43 -18.75 -5.42 1.35
C LEU A 43 -17.92 -6.35 2.23
N SER A 44 -17.32 -5.83 3.28
CA SER A 44 -16.36 -6.55 4.12
C SER A 44 -16.97 -7.12 5.41
N GLY A 45 -18.12 -6.59 5.84
CA GLY A 45 -18.68 -6.80 7.17
C GLY A 45 -17.90 -6.07 8.28
N ASP A 46 -16.83 -5.35 7.95
CA ASP A 46 -16.05 -4.57 8.90
C ASP A 46 -16.76 -3.25 9.18
N GLY A 47 -17.37 -3.15 10.32
CA GLY A 47 -18.16 -2.01 10.75
C GLY A 47 -19.63 -2.31 11.02
N GLU A 48 -20.10 -3.55 10.81
CA GLU A 48 -21.45 -3.94 11.22
C GLU A 48 -21.60 -3.76 12.74
N GLY A 49 -22.47 -2.82 13.15
CA GLY A 49 -22.61 -2.41 14.55
C GLY A 49 -21.51 -1.49 15.10
N GLU A 50 -20.49 -1.20 14.32
CA GLU A 50 -19.35 -0.34 14.71
C GLU A 50 -19.63 1.14 14.38
N TRP A 51 -20.38 1.80 15.27
CA TRP A 51 -20.74 3.22 15.14
C TRP A 51 -19.58 4.17 14.91
N ILE A 52 -18.37 3.81 15.37
CA ILE A 52 -17.16 4.64 15.21
C ILE A 52 -16.79 4.88 13.74
N HIS A 53 -17.23 4.01 12.83
CA HIS A 53 -17.04 4.15 11.39
C HIS A 53 -18.29 4.71 10.70
N LEU A 54 -19.50 4.39 11.20
CA LEU A 54 -20.75 4.53 10.45
C LEU A 54 -21.69 5.62 10.98
N ASP A 55 -21.47 6.13 12.20
CA ASP A 55 -22.32 7.16 12.80
C ASP A 55 -21.52 8.43 13.10
N PRO A 56 -21.46 9.38 12.14
CA PRO A 56 -20.69 10.62 12.31
C PRO A 56 -21.10 11.46 13.51
N GLU A 57 -22.40 11.50 13.81
CA GLU A 57 -22.91 12.29 14.94
C GLU A 57 -22.49 11.70 16.27
N ARG A 58 -22.65 10.41 16.43
CA ARG A 58 -22.22 9.70 17.63
C ARG A 58 -20.70 9.72 17.76
N ALA A 59 -19.97 9.46 16.68
CA ALA A 59 -18.52 9.48 16.68
C ALA A 59 -17.95 10.85 17.09
N ALA A 60 -18.56 11.94 16.62
CA ALA A 60 -18.16 13.29 17.02
C ALA A 60 -18.34 13.55 18.51
N ARG A 61 -19.38 12.96 19.14
CA ARG A 61 -19.64 13.14 20.58
C ARG A 61 -18.84 12.21 21.47
N GLU A 62 -18.64 10.96 21.05
CA GLU A 62 -18.22 9.86 21.94
C GLU A 62 -16.86 9.26 21.61
N ALA A 63 -16.39 9.35 20.34
CA ALA A 63 -15.16 8.67 19.92
C ALA A 63 -13.85 9.39 20.34
N GLY A 64 -13.91 10.69 20.63
CA GLY A 64 -12.73 11.49 20.96
C GLY A 64 -11.82 11.83 19.77
N TYR A 65 -12.25 11.50 18.54
CA TYR A 65 -11.50 11.76 17.30
C TYR A 65 -12.10 12.90 16.46
N GLY A 66 -13.16 13.53 16.95
CA GLY A 66 -13.85 14.63 16.25
C GLY A 66 -14.78 14.20 15.12
N GLY A 67 -14.98 12.91 14.91
CA GLY A 67 -15.83 12.33 13.87
C GLY A 67 -15.52 10.85 13.66
N THR A 68 -16.05 10.28 12.58
CA THR A 68 -15.79 8.90 12.18
C THR A 68 -14.34 8.70 11.71
N ILE A 69 -13.86 7.50 11.87
CA ILE A 69 -12.52 7.07 11.42
C ILE A 69 -12.64 5.98 10.35
N VAL A 70 -11.65 5.90 9.48
CA VAL A 70 -11.55 4.90 8.42
C VAL A 70 -11.14 3.55 9.02
N GLN A 71 -11.77 2.46 8.56
CA GLN A 71 -11.39 1.10 8.95
C GLN A 71 -9.93 0.83 8.60
N GLY A 72 -9.25 0.06 9.46
CA GLY A 72 -7.83 -0.26 9.27
C GLY A 72 -7.56 -0.99 7.97
N PHE A 73 -8.31 -2.06 7.68
CA PHE A 73 -8.13 -2.83 6.45
C PHE A 73 -8.58 -2.08 5.20
N PHE A 74 -9.48 -1.10 5.32
CA PHE A 74 -9.80 -0.22 4.21
C PHE A 74 -8.59 0.67 3.85
N GLN A 75 -7.83 1.16 4.83
CA GLN A 75 -6.56 1.85 4.56
C GLN A 75 -5.57 0.91 3.85
N VAL A 76 -5.45 -0.36 4.28
CA VAL A 76 -4.59 -1.35 3.63
C VAL A 76 -4.98 -1.56 2.16
N SER A 77 -6.28 -1.65 1.85
CA SER A 77 -6.73 -1.83 0.48
C SER A 77 -6.34 -0.68 -0.46
N HIS A 78 -6.18 0.53 0.06
CA HIS A 78 -5.72 1.69 -0.71
C HIS A 78 -4.23 1.64 -1.05
N LEU A 79 -3.42 0.86 -0.31
CA LEU A 79 -1.98 0.77 -0.55
C LEU A 79 -1.67 0.34 -1.97
N ILE A 80 -2.45 -0.59 -2.57
CA ILE A 80 -2.21 -1.09 -3.94
C ILE A 80 -2.11 0.07 -4.95
N ARG A 81 -3.07 0.99 -4.90
CA ARG A 81 -3.09 2.15 -5.79
C ARG A 81 -1.99 3.14 -5.43
N LEU A 82 -1.86 3.47 -4.14
CA LEU A 82 -1.02 4.56 -3.67
C LEU A 82 0.47 4.22 -3.79
N THR A 83 0.87 2.98 -3.47
CA THR A 83 2.26 2.55 -3.65
C THR A 83 2.62 2.49 -5.14
N GLY A 84 1.70 2.05 -6.00
CA GLY A 84 1.89 2.09 -7.44
C GLY A 84 2.10 3.53 -7.97
N GLU A 85 1.38 4.51 -7.43
CA GLU A 85 1.59 5.93 -7.75
C GLU A 85 2.97 6.42 -7.27
N ALA A 86 3.33 6.11 -6.02
CA ALA A 86 4.61 6.49 -5.44
C ALA A 86 5.80 5.84 -6.17
N MET A 87 5.71 4.55 -6.47
CA MET A 87 6.77 3.81 -7.15
C MET A 87 7.02 4.32 -8.57
N ARG A 88 6.00 4.78 -9.29
CA ARG A 88 6.18 5.42 -10.61
C ARG A 88 7.02 6.69 -10.56
N THR A 89 7.09 7.38 -9.42
CA THR A 89 7.99 8.54 -9.25
C THR A 89 9.46 8.12 -9.11
N LEU A 90 9.72 6.90 -8.63
CA LEU A 90 11.06 6.35 -8.45
C LEU A 90 11.54 5.59 -9.68
N LEU A 91 10.67 4.80 -10.26
CA LEU A 91 10.94 3.93 -11.41
C LEU A 91 9.71 3.88 -12.31
N PRO A 92 9.79 4.45 -13.53
CA PRO A 92 8.77 4.21 -14.54
C PRO A 92 8.92 2.76 -15.04
N PHE A 93 8.21 1.82 -14.41
CA PHE A 93 8.12 0.45 -14.88
C PHE A 93 6.66 -0.01 -14.83
N ASP A 94 6.35 -0.96 -15.70
CA ASP A 94 5.06 -1.61 -15.68
C ASP A 94 5.04 -2.66 -14.56
N SER A 95 4.17 -2.46 -13.58
CA SER A 95 3.99 -3.37 -12.44
C SER A 95 3.10 -4.58 -12.75
N ASN A 96 2.77 -4.81 -14.02
CA ASN A 96 1.84 -5.89 -14.43
C ASN A 96 2.28 -7.30 -14.02
N HIS A 97 3.48 -7.45 -13.48
CA HIS A 97 4.05 -8.73 -13.04
C HIS A 97 4.45 -8.72 -11.56
N ALA A 98 3.90 -7.81 -10.77
CA ALA A 98 4.10 -7.78 -9.33
C ALA A 98 2.94 -8.47 -8.62
N LEU A 99 3.24 -9.50 -7.83
CA LEU A 99 2.26 -10.14 -6.96
C LEU A 99 2.43 -9.67 -5.53
N ASN A 100 1.33 -9.37 -4.86
CA ASN A 100 1.34 -9.13 -3.42
C ASN A 100 1.78 -10.43 -2.72
N TYR A 101 2.94 -10.38 -2.06
CA TYR A 101 3.48 -11.55 -1.38
C TYR A 101 3.08 -11.60 0.09
N GLY A 102 2.99 -10.44 0.73
CA GLY A 102 2.56 -10.31 2.13
C GLY A 102 3.20 -9.11 2.83
N PHE A 103 3.02 -9.06 4.13
CA PHE A 103 3.60 -8.04 4.99
C PHE A 103 4.50 -8.71 6.04
N ASP A 104 5.73 -8.20 6.24
CA ASP A 104 6.55 -8.57 7.38
C ASP A 104 6.05 -7.85 8.65
N ARG A 105 5.59 -6.61 8.48
CA ARG A 105 5.01 -5.79 9.55
C ARG A 105 3.88 -4.95 9.01
N LEU A 106 2.82 -4.81 9.80
CA LEU A 106 1.70 -3.90 9.55
C LEU A 106 1.23 -3.33 10.90
N ARG A 107 1.10 -2.00 10.98
CA ARG A 107 0.60 -1.29 12.15
C ARG A 107 -0.33 -0.17 11.77
N PHE A 108 -1.47 -0.12 12.41
CA PHE A 108 -2.34 1.05 12.47
C PHE A 108 -1.82 1.94 13.60
N VAL A 109 -1.13 3.00 13.23
CA VAL A 109 -0.36 3.84 14.17
C VAL A 109 -1.26 4.83 14.87
N ARG A 110 -2.15 5.47 14.10
CA ARG A 110 -3.16 6.41 14.59
C ARG A 110 -4.45 6.27 13.77
N PRO A 111 -5.61 6.57 14.35
CA PRO A 111 -6.86 6.64 13.59
C PRO A 111 -6.73 7.63 12.43
N MET A 112 -7.28 7.26 11.27
CA MET A 112 -7.41 8.14 10.10
C MET A 112 -8.81 8.74 10.13
N PRO A 113 -8.98 10.07 10.29
CA PRO A 113 -10.30 10.69 10.22
C PRO A 113 -10.89 10.54 8.82
N VAL A 114 -12.19 10.24 8.72
CA VAL A 114 -12.91 10.27 7.45
C VAL A 114 -12.86 11.66 6.87
N GLY A 115 -12.60 11.77 5.55
CA GLY A 115 -12.49 13.06 4.85
C GLY A 115 -11.12 13.73 4.97
N ALA A 116 -10.21 13.26 5.82
CA ALA A 116 -8.85 13.79 5.88
C ALA A 116 -8.11 13.55 4.57
N ARG A 117 -7.23 14.48 4.18
CA ARG A 117 -6.33 14.28 3.05
C ARG A 117 -5.12 13.48 3.51
N PHE A 118 -4.79 12.45 2.74
CA PHE A 118 -3.65 11.58 3.01
C PHE A 118 -2.94 11.18 1.72
N ARG A 119 -1.70 10.73 1.85
CA ARG A 119 -0.90 10.14 0.76
C ARG A 119 -0.09 8.96 1.27
N ALA A 120 0.42 8.15 0.35
CA ALA A 120 1.47 7.19 0.67
C ALA A 120 2.84 7.83 0.48
N ARG A 121 3.74 7.55 1.43
CA ARG A 121 5.18 7.65 1.28
C ARG A 121 5.74 6.25 1.24
N VAL A 122 6.59 5.96 0.27
CA VAL A 122 7.16 4.64 0.03
C VAL A 122 8.66 4.74 -0.08
N ARG A 123 9.38 3.83 0.57
CA ARG A 123 10.83 3.66 0.44
C ARG A 123 11.15 2.25 -0.02
N ILE A 124 12.00 2.11 -1.01
CA ILE A 124 12.55 0.81 -1.39
C ILE A 124 13.55 0.40 -0.30
N ALA A 125 13.18 -0.60 0.51
CA ALA A 125 13.98 -1.04 1.64
C ALA A 125 14.99 -2.13 1.27
N ASP A 126 14.58 -3.08 0.43
CA ASP A 126 15.43 -4.21 0.05
C ASP A 126 14.94 -4.86 -1.25
N VAL A 127 15.86 -5.49 -1.97
CA VAL A 127 15.56 -6.30 -3.16
C VAL A 127 16.45 -7.53 -3.14
N ARG A 128 15.82 -8.72 -3.03
CA ARG A 128 16.52 -10.00 -2.92
C ARG A 128 16.16 -10.97 -4.04
N PRO A 129 17.12 -11.66 -4.64
CA PRO A 129 16.83 -12.78 -5.53
C PRO A 129 16.00 -13.87 -4.82
N LYS A 130 15.10 -14.50 -5.57
CA LYS A 130 14.34 -15.69 -5.16
C LYS A 130 14.44 -16.75 -6.24
N ALA A 131 14.06 -17.99 -5.94
CA ALA A 131 14.14 -19.09 -6.90
C ALA A 131 13.36 -18.79 -8.19
N GLY A 132 13.88 -19.24 -9.33
CA GLY A 132 13.20 -19.22 -10.62
C GLY A 132 13.10 -17.84 -11.25
N ASP A 133 14.21 -17.10 -11.33
CA ASP A 133 14.34 -15.80 -11.98
C ASP A 133 13.40 -14.71 -11.40
N SER A 134 12.93 -14.95 -10.16
CA SER A 134 12.11 -14.03 -9.42
C SER A 134 12.94 -13.29 -8.39
N PHE A 135 12.44 -12.16 -7.91
CA PHE A 135 13.02 -11.44 -6.80
C PHE A 135 11.94 -10.87 -5.89
N LEU A 136 12.28 -10.72 -4.62
CA LEU A 136 11.43 -10.16 -3.60
C LEU A 136 11.82 -8.70 -3.40
N LEU A 137 10.88 -7.80 -3.67
CA LEU A 137 10.97 -6.38 -3.35
C LEU A 137 10.33 -6.15 -1.99
N LYS A 138 11.04 -5.48 -1.09
CA LYS A 138 10.50 -4.97 0.16
C LYS A 138 10.34 -3.45 0.07
N GLU A 139 9.14 -2.99 0.32
CA GLU A 139 8.79 -1.58 0.45
C GLU A 139 8.46 -1.26 1.91
N GLU A 140 9.02 -0.20 2.46
CA GLU A 140 8.49 0.45 3.65
C GLU A 140 7.46 1.48 3.21
N VAL A 141 6.27 1.41 3.78
CA VAL A 141 5.12 2.22 3.39
C VAL A 141 4.54 2.92 4.60
N TRP A 142 4.26 4.20 4.44
CA TRP A 142 3.52 5.00 5.42
C TRP A 142 2.35 5.69 4.73
N LEU A 143 1.17 5.65 5.37
CA LEU A 143 0.09 6.58 5.06
C LEU A 143 0.20 7.77 6.01
N GLU A 144 0.34 8.96 5.44
CA GLU A 144 0.53 10.20 6.20
C GLU A 144 -0.53 11.25 5.84
N LEU A 145 -1.03 11.95 6.85
CA LEU A 145 -1.93 13.09 6.71
C LEU A 145 -1.16 14.36 6.32
N GLU A 146 -1.86 15.43 5.96
CA GLU A 146 -1.24 16.72 5.59
C GLU A 146 -0.42 17.36 6.72
N ASP A 147 -0.75 17.06 7.97
CA ASP A 147 -0.01 17.53 9.15
C ASP A 147 1.22 16.66 9.50
N GLY A 148 1.50 15.64 8.69
CA GLY A 148 2.58 14.68 8.91
C GLY A 148 2.23 13.52 9.84
N THR A 149 1.00 13.44 10.35
CA THR A 149 0.56 12.33 11.19
C THR A 149 0.55 11.04 10.38
N VAL A 150 1.27 10.00 10.85
CA VAL A 150 1.25 8.67 10.24
C VAL A 150 0.07 7.87 10.80
N THR A 151 -0.79 7.38 9.92
CA THR A 151 -1.95 6.56 10.29
C THR A 151 -1.69 5.06 10.13
N LEU A 152 -0.87 4.68 9.16
CA LEU A 152 -0.45 3.30 8.89
C LEU A 152 1.04 3.25 8.58
N ALA A 153 1.72 2.21 9.07
CA ALA A 153 3.10 1.88 8.69
C ALA A 153 3.19 0.39 8.38
N ALA A 154 3.87 0.02 7.28
CA ALA A 154 4.00 -1.36 6.85
C ALA A 154 5.37 -1.62 6.20
N GLU A 155 5.84 -2.88 6.32
CA GLU A 155 6.86 -3.47 5.48
C GLU A 155 6.16 -4.43 4.52
N TRP A 156 5.98 -4.02 3.27
CA TRP A 156 5.23 -4.76 2.27
C TRP A 156 6.14 -5.47 1.30
N LEU A 157 5.80 -6.70 0.96
CA LEU A 157 6.58 -7.58 0.10
C LEU A 157 5.86 -7.82 -1.22
N PHE A 158 6.60 -7.67 -2.31
CA PHE A 158 6.15 -8.00 -3.65
C PHE A 158 7.04 -9.06 -4.27
N LEU A 159 6.43 -10.07 -4.88
CA LEU A 159 7.12 -11.01 -5.74
C LEU A 159 7.10 -10.50 -7.18
N LEU A 160 8.29 -10.29 -7.73
CA LEU A 160 8.50 -9.79 -9.09
C LEU A 160 9.21 -10.86 -9.93
N GLY A 161 8.88 -10.94 -11.23
CA GLY A 161 9.57 -11.82 -12.18
C GLY A 161 8.62 -12.66 -13.04
N PRO A 162 9.17 -13.40 -14.03
CA PRO A 162 8.39 -14.15 -15.03
C PRO A 162 7.47 -15.22 -14.44
N ARG A 163 7.81 -15.77 -13.28
CA ARG A 163 7.03 -16.81 -12.58
C ARG A 163 6.00 -16.28 -11.58
N ALA A 164 5.95 -14.98 -11.37
CA ALA A 164 4.91 -14.40 -10.52
C ALA A 164 3.49 -14.65 -11.05
N LEU A 165 3.37 -15.08 -12.32
CA LEU A 165 2.12 -15.42 -13.00
C LEU A 165 1.93 -16.92 -13.27
N ALA A 166 2.92 -17.75 -13.03
CA ALA A 166 2.74 -19.20 -13.08
C ALA A 166 2.30 -19.68 -11.70
N ALA A 167 1.01 -19.70 -11.45
CA ALA A 167 0.44 -20.52 -10.39
C ALA A 167 0.65 -21.99 -10.79
N ASP A 168 1.33 -22.76 -9.93
CA ASP A 168 1.33 -24.20 -10.01
C ASP A 168 -0.08 -24.75 -9.76
#